data_bf68ba8287f2f4e59322ae3b95d5ffab
#
_entry.id   bf68ba8287f2f4e59322ae3b95d5ffab
#
_cell.length_a   1.000
_cell.length_b   1.000
_cell.length_c   1.000
_cell.angle_alpha   90.00
_cell.angle_beta   90.00
_cell.angle_gamma   90.00
#
_symmetry.space_group_name_H-M   'P 1'
#
loop_
_entity.id
_entity.type
_entity.pdbx_description
1 polymer ?
#
loop_
_entity_poly.entity_id
_entity_poly.type
_entity_poly.pdbx_seq_one_letter_code
_entity_poly.pdbx_strand_id
1 'polypeptide(L)'
;MNFVGAGAMDRKLVAIRDAVSPAARERSLMAGAVIVQAEAKRLVPVMTGTLRDSIIISFDGGLNFASVSQRRYFSTVYIGPSKREGFYGHMVELGTSHSAAHPFMRPALDNSREEVRRAMGHSLWADIKKAA
;
A
#
# COMPACT_ATOMS: atom_id res chain seq x y z
N MET A 1 24.58 -5.30 -39.24
CA MET A 1 25.12 -6.03 -38.06
C MET A 1 23.98 -6.82 -37.43
N ASN A 2 24.01 -8.14 -37.55
CA ASN A 2 22.97 -8.99 -36.95
C ASN A 2 23.42 -9.39 -35.55
N PHE A 3 22.71 -8.91 -34.52
CA PHE A 3 22.91 -9.35 -33.16
C PHE A 3 22.27 -10.73 -32.97
N VAL A 4 23.10 -11.74 -32.83
CA VAL A 4 22.63 -13.08 -32.49
C VAL A 4 22.07 -13.07 -31.08
N GLY A 5 20.81 -13.48 -30.91
CA GLY A 5 20.13 -13.50 -29.62
C GLY A 5 19.21 -12.29 -29.33
N ALA A 6 19.19 -11.28 -30.18
CA ALA A 6 18.31 -10.11 -30.00
C ALA A 6 16.84 -10.51 -29.87
N GLY A 7 16.38 -11.43 -30.70
CA GLY A 7 15.00 -11.91 -30.63
C GLY A 7 14.66 -12.73 -29.37
N ALA A 8 15.66 -13.42 -28.80
CA ALA A 8 15.48 -14.15 -27.54
C ALA A 8 15.42 -13.18 -26.36
N MET A 9 16.27 -12.15 -26.38
CA MET A 9 16.26 -11.09 -25.37
C MET A 9 14.96 -10.30 -25.42
N ASP A 10 14.49 -9.95 -26.61
CA ASP A 10 13.25 -9.23 -26.81
C ASP A 10 12.06 -9.99 -26.23
N ARG A 11 11.97 -11.30 -26.51
CA ARG A 11 10.92 -12.16 -25.92
C ARG A 11 10.98 -12.19 -24.40
N LYS A 12 12.17 -12.23 -23.79
CA LYS A 12 12.34 -12.20 -22.33
C LYS A 12 11.92 -10.85 -21.75
N LEU A 13 12.27 -9.74 -22.39
CA LEU A 13 11.87 -8.41 -21.95
C LEU A 13 10.35 -8.23 -22.02
N VAL A 14 9.71 -8.71 -23.07
CA VAL A 14 8.26 -8.71 -23.21
C VAL A 14 7.61 -9.55 -22.11
N ALA A 15 8.14 -10.74 -21.81
CA ALA A 15 7.65 -11.61 -20.76
C ALA A 15 7.77 -10.95 -19.37
N ILE A 16 8.88 -10.28 -19.09
CA ILE A 16 9.07 -9.52 -17.83
C ILE A 16 8.09 -8.35 -17.75
N ARG A 17 7.92 -7.59 -18.82
CA ARG A 17 6.93 -6.51 -18.88
C ARG A 17 5.52 -7.01 -18.57
N ASP A 18 5.12 -8.12 -19.16
CA ASP A 18 3.79 -8.69 -18.99
C ASP A 18 3.60 -9.32 -17.61
N ALA A 19 4.69 -9.79 -16.99
CA ALA A 19 4.69 -10.26 -15.60
C ALA A 19 4.36 -9.14 -14.60
N VAL A 20 4.74 -7.90 -14.91
CA VAL A 20 4.40 -6.71 -14.11
C VAL A 20 3.01 -6.19 -14.52
N SER A 21 2.05 -7.08 -14.60
CA SER A 21 0.65 -6.78 -14.91
C SER A 21 -0.02 -5.94 -13.82
N PRO A 22 -1.16 -5.30 -14.08
CA PRO A 22 -1.94 -4.63 -13.04
C PRO A 22 -2.25 -5.55 -11.84
N ALA A 23 -2.60 -6.80 -12.09
CA ALA A 23 -2.87 -7.77 -11.03
C ALA A 23 -1.62 -8.08 -10.18
N ALA A 24 -0.44 -8.21 -10.79
CA ALA A 24 0.82 -8.41 -10.08
C ALA A 24 1.18 -7.20 -9.20
N ARG A 25 0.96 -6.00 -9.72
CA ARG A 25 1.18 -4.76 -8.96
C ARG A 25 0.23 -4.65 -7.76
N GLU A 26 -1.04 -5.00 -7.94
CA GLU A 26 -2.01 -5.00 -6.84
C GLU A 26 -1.65 -6.02 -5.76
N ARG A 27 -1.21 -7.23 -6.12
CA ARG A 27 -0.72 -8.22 -5.16
C ARG A 27 0.48 -7.71 -4.38
N SER A 28 1.42 -7.09 -5.05
CA SER A 28 2.60 -6.48 -4.42
C SER A 28 2.20 -5.38 -3.43
N LEU A 29 1.34 -4.46 -3.86
CA LEU A 29 0.82 -3.38 -3.01
C LEU A 29 0.07 -3.93 -1.79
N MET A 30 -0.76 -4.96 -1.98
CA MET A 30 -1.48 -5.60 -0.88
C MET A 30 -0.52 -6.24 0.14
N ALA A 31 0.54 -6.88 -0.31
CA ALA A 31 1.55 -7.46 0.56
C ALA A 31 2.20 -6.40 1.48
N GLY A 32 2.47 -5.21 0.95
CA GLY A 32 2.97 -4.09 1.74
C GLY A 32 1.90 -3.45 2.62
N ALA A 33 0.69 -3.29 2.10
CA ALA A 33 -0.41 -2.64 2.79
C ALA A 33 -0.85 -3.38 4.06
N VAL A 34 -0.84 -4.70 4.04
CA VAL A 34 -1.16 -5.53 5.23
C VAL A 34 -0.20 -5.25 6.38
N ILE A 35 1.08 -5.06 6.10
CA ILE A 35 2.10 -4.75 7.11
C ILE A 35 1.84 -3.38 7.74
N VAL A 36 1.58 -2.36 6.92
CA VAL A 36 1.28 -1.01 7.42
C VAL A 36 -0.02 -1.00 8.22
N GLN A 37 -1.05 -1.69 7.76
CA GLN A 37 -2.32 -1.80 8.46
C GLN A 37 -2.14 -2.42 9.85
N ALA A 38 -1.40 -3.51 9.96
CA ALA A 38 -1.13 -4.18 11.23
C ALA A 38 -0.40 -3.25 12.21
N GLU A 39 0.61 -2.53 11.73
CA GLU A 39 1.36 -1.58 12.55
C GLU A 39 0.51 -0.38 12.98
N ALA A 40 -0.33 0.15 12.08
CA ALA A 40 -1.27 1.22 12.40
C ALA A 40 -2.28 0.79 13.47
N LYS A 41 -2.80 -0.42 13.38
CA LYS A 41 -3.70 -0.99 14.39
C LYS A 41 -3.02 -1.19 15.75
N ARG A 42 -1.72 -1.49 15.74
CA ARG A 42 -0.93 -1.61 16.96
C ARG A 42 -0.70 -0.26 17.65
N LEU A 43 -0.48 0.80 16.87
CA LEU A 43 -0.12 2.12 17.36
C LEU A 43 -1.31 3.03 17.69
N VAL A 44 -2.48 2.77 17.10
CA VAL A 44 -3.66 3.61 17.32
C VAL A 44 -4.13 3.55 18.77
N PRO A 45 -4.47 4.71 19.40
CA PRO A 45 -5.04 4.72 20.74
C PRO A 45 -6.37 3.98 20.79
N VAL A 46 -6.53 3.08 21.75
CA VAL A 46 -7.73 2.23 21.88
C VAL A 46 -8.55 2.68 23.09
N MET A 47 -9.73 3.25 22.83
CA MET A 47 -10.77 3.43 23.85
C MET A 47 -11.85 2.36 23.72
N THR A 48 -12.51 2.29 22.55
CA THR A 48 -13.58 1.32 22.26
C THR A 48 -13.14 0.28 21.23
N GLY A 49 -12.01 0.49 20.56
CA GLY A 49 -11.56 -0.33 19.44
C GLY A 49 -12.17 0.04 18.09
N THR A 50 -13.16 0.92 18.05
CA THR A 50 -13.84 1.32 16.81
C THR A 50 -12.86 1.93 15.80
N LEU A 51 -11.99 2.82 16.23
CA LEU A 51 -11.01 3.46 15.34
C LEU A 51 -10.02 2.43 14.81
N ARG A 52 -9.49 1.57 15.68
CA ARG A 52 -8.59 0.49 15.28
C ARG A 52 -9.23 -0.42 14.24
N ASP A 53 -10.45 -0.83 14.47
CA ASP A 53 -11.15 -1.78 13.60
C ASP A 53 -11.61 -1.12 12.29
N SER A 54 -11.69 0.22 12.27
CA SER A 54 -12.02 0.99 11.06
C SER A 54 -10.86 1.16 10.09
N ILE A 55 -9.63 0.81 10.47
CA ILE A 55 -8.47 0.93 9.59
C ILE A 55 -8.55 -0.14 8.51
N ILE A 56 -8.78 0.29 7.28
CA ILE A 56 -8.99 -0.56 6.11
C ILE A 56 -7.94 -0.31 5.02
N ILE A 57 -7.85 -1.25 4.10
CA ILE A 57 -7.06 -1.16 2.88
C ILE A 57 -8.04 -1.00 1.71
N SER A 58 -7.82 -0.02 0.86
CA SER A 58 -8.68 0.24 -0.29
C SER A 58 -7.87 0.66 -1.52
N PHE A 59 -8.26 0.16 -2.68
CA PHE A 59 -7.72 0.61 -3.97
C PHE A 59 -8.53 1.76 -4.57
N ASP A 60 -9.77 1.94 -4.15
CA ASP A 60 -10.72 2.91 -4.71
C ASP A 60 -10.83 4.22 -3.91
N GLY A 61 -10.12 4.32 -2.82
CA GLY A 61 -10.30 5.40 -1.85
C GLY A 61 -11.36 5.04 -0.82
N GLY A 62 -12.23 5.99 -0.46
CA GLY A 62 -13.25 5.75 0.59
C GLY A 62 -12.73 5.94 2.00
N LEU A 63 -11.51 6.43 2.15
CA LEU A 63 -10.90 6.78 3.43
C LEU A 63 -11.15 8.24 3.79
N ASN A 64 -11.02 8.53 5.06
CA ASN A 64 -11.30 9.85 5.62
C ASN A 64 -10.40 10.97 5.05
N PHE A 65 -9.21 10.61 4.55
CA PHE A 65 -8.21 11.56 4.06
C PHE A 65 -7.89 11.45 2.58
N ALA A 66 -8.45 10.46 1.89
CA ALA A 66 -8.08 10.22 0.51
C ALA A 66 -8.78 11.18 -0.44
N SER A 67 -8.07 12.18 -0.92
CA SER A 67 -8.43 12.81 -2.17
C SER A 67 -8.01 11.88 -3.30
N VAL A 68 -8.96 11.26 -3.96
CA VAL A 68 -8.73 10.34 -5.05
C VAL A 68 -8.29 11.13 -6.29
N SER A 69 -7.00 11.30 -6.44
CA SER A 69 -6.41 11.68 -7.72
C SER A 69 -6.25 10.40 -8.55
N GLN A 70 -7.22 10.11 -9.40
CA GLN A 70 -7.12 8.99 -10.34
C GLN A 70 -6.01 9.27 -11.36
N ARG A 71 -4.80 8.87 -11.04
CA ARG A 71 -3.74 8.80 -12.03
C ARG A 71 -3.83 7.46 -12.74
N ARG A 72 -4.31 7.46 -13.95
CA ARG A 72 -4.53 6.28 -14.82
C ARG A 72 -3.32 5.35 -14.99
N TYR A 73 -2.13 5.79 -14.61
CA TYR A 73 -0.89 5.06 -14.91
C TYR A 73 -0.19 4.47 -13.69
N PHE A 74 -0.69 4.72 -12.48
CA PHE A 74 -0.07 4.23 -11.25
C PHE A 74 -1.05 3.41 -10.43
N SER A 75 -0.64 2.22 -10.05
CA SER A 75 -1.37 1.45 -9.05
C SER A 75 -1.14 2.11 -7.68
N THR A 76 -2.22 2.37 -6.97
CA THR A 76 -2.17 3.02 -5.65
C THR A 76 -3.06 2.24 -4.69
N VAL A 77 -2.59 2.09 -3.48
CA VAL A 77 -3.36 1.52 -2.38
C VAL A 77 -3.47 2.55 -1.26
N TYR A 78 -4.64 2.65 -0.67
CA TYR A 78 -4.94 3.54 0.44
C TYR A 78 -5.12 2.73 1.72
N ILE A 79 -4.52 3.19 2.80
CA ILE A 79 -4.61 2.56 4.12
C ILE A 79 -4.99 3.64 5.11
N GLY A 80 -6.02 3.41 5.90
CA GLY A 80 -6.44 4.35 6.92
C GLY A 80 -7.84 4.09 7.44
N PRO A 81 -8.29 4.96 8.36
CA PRO A 81 -9.64 4.88 8.91
C PRO A 81 -10.72 5.07 7.84
N SER A 82 -11.75 4.25 7.88
CA SER A 82 -12.90 4.39 6.99
C SER A 82 -13.64 5.70 7.24
N LYS A 83 -14.28 6.23 6.20
CA LYS A 83 -15.10 7.46 6.33
C LYS A 83 -16.24 7.31 7.31
N ARG A 84 -16.82 6.13 7.41
CA ARG A 84 -18.01 5.88 8.19
C ARG A 84 -17.72 5.70 9.68
N GLU A 85 -16.85 4.77 10.01
CA GLU A 85 -16.58 4.38 11.39
C GLU A 85 -15.34 5.08 11.97
N GLY A 86 -14.42 5.49 11.12
CA GLY A 86 -13.18 6.15 11.48
C GLY A 86 -13.12 7.64 11.18
N PHE A 87 -14.27 8.31 11.05
CA PHE A 87 -14.34 9.71 10.64
C PHE A 87 -13.54 10.67 11.54
N TYR A 88 -13.35 10.33 12.80
CA TYR A 88 -12.56 11.12 13.75
C TYR A 88 -11.06 10.78 13.76
N GLY A 89 -10.63 9.82 12.94
CA GLY A 89 -9.24 9.39 12.87
C GLY A 89 -8.24 10.51 12.57
N HIS A 90 -8.63 11.48 11.74
CA HIS A 90 -7.81 12.65 11.45
C HIS A 90 -7.58 13.54 12.68
N MET A 91 -8.57 13.64 13.55
CA MET A 91 -8.45 14.40 14.81
C MET A 91 -7.47 13.73 15.77
N VAL A 92 -7.42 12.40 15.77
CA VAL A 92 -6.45 11.64 16.56
C VAL A 92 -5.05 11.80 15.99
N GLU A 93 -4.89 11.69 14.68
CA GLU A 93 -3.60 11.77 13.98
C GLU A 93 -2.96 13.16 14.13
N LEU A 94 -3.74 14.20 13.86
CA LEU A 94 -3.27 15.58 13.78
C LEU A 94 -3.50 16.41 15.04
N GLY A 95 -4.35 15.92 15.95
CA GLY A 95 -4.78 16.68 17.11
C GLY A 95 -5.83 17.73 16.76
N THR A 96 -6.37 18.35 17.79
CA THR A 96 -7.34 19.45 17.72
C THR A 96 -6.93 20.57 18.65
N SER A 97 -7.68 21.69 18.66
CA SER A 97 -7.46 22.79 19.63
C SER A 97 -7.67 22.36 21.09
N HIS A 98 -8.37 21.24 21.32
CA HIS A 98 -8.71 20.72 22.65
C HIS A 98 -8.00 19.41 23.01
N SER A 99 -7.33 18.77 22.06
CA SER A 99 -6.68 17.48 22.24
C SER A 99 -5.33 17.46 21.55
N ALA A 100 -4.30 16.94 22.23
CA ALA A 100 -2.99 16.72 21.64
C ALA A 100 -3.06 15.64 20.55
N ALA A 101 -2.18 15.73 19.55
CA ALA A 101 -2.04 14.72 18.50
C ALA A 101 -1.51 13.40 19.08
N HIS A 102 -2.08 12.29 18.62
CA HIS A 102 -1.60 10.94 18.86
C HIS A 102 -1.41 10.22 17.52
N PRO A 103 -0.32 10.52 16.78
CA PRO A 103 -0.09 9.97 15.45
C PRO A 103 0.03 8.45 15.48
N PHE A 104 -0.61 7.78 14.55
CA PHE A 104 -0.55 6.31 14.39
C PHE A 104 -0.28 5.89 12.94
N MET A 105 -0.78 6.63 11.95
CA MET A 105 -0.58 6.30 10.53
C MET A 105 0.84 6.62 10.05
N ARG A 106 1.34 7.79 10.35
CA ARG A 106 2.69 8.19 9.95
C ARG A 106 3.78 7.35 10.64
N PRO A 107 3.75 7.15 11.96
CA PRO A 107 4.67 6.23 12.60
C PRO A 107 4.56 4.79 12.09
N ALA A 108 3.34 4.32 11.77
CA ALA A 108 3.12 3.00 11.20
C ALA A 108 3.88 2.83 9.88
N LEU A 109 3.79 3.80 8.98
CA LEU A 109 4.51 3.78 7.72
C LEU A 109 6.03 3.84 7.93
N ASP A 110 6.49 4.76 8.77
CA ASP A 110 7.92 4.96 9.01
C ASP A 110 8.57 3.72 9.67
N ASN A 111 7.90 3.10 10.63
CA ASN A 111 8.39 1.90 11.30
C ASN A 111 8.39 0.65 10.40
N SER A 112 7.48 0.59 9.44
CA SER A 112 7.28 -0.58 8.56
C SER A 112 7.98 -0.45 7.22
N ARG A 113 8.59 0.67 6.91
CA ARG A 113 9.09 1.01 5.57
C ARG A 113 9.98 -0.09 4.95
N GLU A 114 10.91 -0.63 5.70
CA GLU A 114 11.81 -1.69 5.24
C GLU A 114 11.09 -3.02 5.01
N GLU A 115 10.21 -3.42 5.93
CA GLU A 115 9.40 -4.62 5.77
C GLU A 115 8.46 -4.53 4.57
N VAL A 116 7.81 -3.39 4.38
CA VAL A 116 6.94 -3.10 3.24
C VAL A 116 7.72 -3.24 1.93
N ARG A 117 8.88 -2.62 1.85
CA ARG A 117 9.73 -2.70 0.66
C ARG A 117 10.13 -4.12 0.34
N ARG A 118 10.52 -4.91 1.34
CA ARG A 118 10.89 -6.32 1.17
C ARG A 118 9.70 -7.17 0.73
N ALA A 119 8.55 -7.01 1.37
CA ALA A 119 7.35 -7.76 1.04
C ALA A 119 6.86 -7.47 -0.38
N MET A 120 6.81 -6.20 -0.76
CA MET A 120 6.43 -5.78 -2.10
C MET A 120 7.42 -6.28 -3.16
N GLY A 121 8.71 -6.12 -2.91
CA GLY A 121 9.77 -6.58 -3.81
C GLY A 121 9.77 -8.10 -3.97
N HIS A 122 9.56 -8.84 -2.89
CA HIS A 122 9.48 -10.30 -2.92
C HIS A 122 8.27 -10.80 -3.73
N SER A 123 7.12 -10.20 -3.52
CA SER A 123 5.90 -10.52 -4.28
C SER A 123 6.08 -10.27 -5.78
N LEU A 124 6.58 -9.10 -6.14
CA LEU A 124 6.77 -8.73 -7.54
C LEU A 124 7.86 -9.58 -8.21
N TRP A 125 8.93 -9.87 -7.50
CA TRP A 125 10.01 -10.72 -7.97
C TRP A 125 9.56 -12.15 -8.24
N ALA A 126 8.67 -12.70 -7.40
CA ALA A 126 8.09 -14.02 -7.61
C ALA A 126 7.29 -14.07 -8.93
N ASP A 127 6.54 -13.03 -9.25
CA ASP A 127 5.81 -12.93 -10.52
C ASP A 127 6.76 -12.79 -11.72
N ILE A 128 7.82 -12.02 -11.61
CA ILE A 128 8.84 -11.87 -12.65
C ILE A 128 9.57 -13.21 -12.91
N LYS A 129 9.93 -13.93 -11.86
CA LYS A 129 10.60 -15.23 -11.99
C LYS A 129 9.75 -16.27 -12.70
N LYS A 130 8.44 -16.28 -12.49
CA LYS A 130 7.53 -17.20 -13.18
C LYS A 130 7.47 -16.96 -14.69
N ALA A 131 7.71 -15.73 -15.12
CA ALA A 131 7.65 -15.33 -16.53
C ALA A 131 9.00 -15.47 -17.25
N ALA A 132 10.09 -15.54 -16.52
CA ALA A 132 11.44 -15.59 -17.10
C ALA A 132 11.87 -16.99 -17.55
#